data_17df29cb1519c47269da197157db10a7
#
_entry.id   17df29cb1519c47269da197157db10a7
#
_cell.length_a   1.000
_cell.length_b   1.000
_cell.length_c   1.000
_cell.angle_alpha   90.00
_cell.angle_beta   90.00
_cell.angle_gamma   90.00
#
_symmetry.space_group_name_H-M   'P 1'
#
loop_
_entity.id
_entity.type
_entity.pdbx_description
1 polymer ?
#
loop_
_entity_poly.entity_id
_entity_poly.type
_entity_poly.pdbx_seq_one_letter_code
_entity_poly.pdbx_strand_id
1 'polypeptide(L)'
;MAALVSIGTAALLVAAMLYGRTERADRMLAEVPGSARAVLRIDTRALERSTAANALLGMFLPDEQLSEIEAVCGLDPRLALAEATAWVRGSDEQPIQSIGLLLRGRSTDAATLADCHRALVEARGGSIVRIDSTSGPILASRKRGSAIAALDSRTIVTGSVGTVAEAVAVHRGAAPSLAKKTPAAVLWRKVAPGSGIVAIADPPPHWKSAIVRLMGLEEQATALDHVQTVAVSAGPGSGGKLDLHIDAGDAEGAKQVADVLERWLASSTERLEQDSLELVRSADLSVRNQTVIVTLKIPGPSPDREP
;
A
#
# COMPACT_ATOMS: atom_id res chain seq x y z
N MET A 1 -37.88 25.22 -9.02
CA MET A 1 -37.89 23.87 -8.37
C MET A 1 -36.99 22.88 -9.07
N ALA A 2 -36.94 22.75 -10.40
CA ALA A 2 -36.07 21.76 -11.09
C ALA A 2 -34.56 21.88 -10.77
N ALA A 3 -34.03 23.09 -10.66
CA ALA A 3 -32.61 23.32 -10.37
C ALA A 3 -32.18 22.85 -8.95
N LEU A 4 -33.04 22.99 -7.96
CA LEU A 4 -32.76 22.52 -6.58
C LEU A 4 -32.78 21.00 -6.48
N VAL A 5 -33.61 20.30 -7.24
CA VAL A 5 -33.66 18.83 -7.30
C VAL A 5 -32.42 18.30 -8.00
N SER A 6 -31.91 18.98 -9.05
CA SER A 6 -30.69 18.57 -9.76
C SER A 6 -29.41 18.72 -8.90
N ILE A 7 -29.32 19.79 -8.10
CA ILE A 7 -28.18 19.99 -7.19
C ILE A 7 -28.22 18.97 -6.05
N GLY A 8 -29.38 18.67 -5.49
CA GLY A 8 -29.57 17.66 -4.46
C GLY A 8 -29.21 16.24 -4.94
N THR A 9 -29.60 15.86 -6.16
CA THR A 9 -29.24 14.55 -6.74
C THR A 9 -27.76 14.45 -7.08
N ALA A 10 -27.13 15.51 -7.58
CA ALA A 10 -25.69 15.53 -7.83
C ALA A 10 -24.89 15.43 -6.52
N ALA A 11 -25.29 16.14 -5.48
CA ALA A 11 -24.65 16.05 -4.16
C ALA A 11 -24.81 14.66 -3.52
N LEU A 12 -25.98 14.02 -3.65
CA LEU A 12 -26.22 12.65 -3.19
C LEU A 12 -25.40 11.63 -3.98
N LEU A 13 -25.25 11.77 -5.30
CA LEU A 13 -24.42 10.90 -6.12
C LEU A 13 -22.92 11.04 -5.76
N VAL A 14 -22.45 12.27 -5.54
CA VAL A 14 -21.07 12.52 -5.10
C VAL A 14 -20.85 11.95 -3.69
N ALA A 15 -21.79 12.16 -2.76
CA ALA A 15 -21.71 11.58 -1.42
C ALA A 15 -21.74 10.05 -1.45
N ALA A 16 -22.60 9.43 -2.27
CA ALA A 16 -22.62 7.97 -2.44
C ALA A 16 -21.36 7.42 -3.09
N MET A 17 -20.76 8.14 -4.05
CA MET A 17 -19.47 7.76 -4.65
C MET A 17 -18.31 7.89 -3.66
N LEU A 18 -18.31 8.92 -2.82
CA LEU A 18 -17.31 9.14 -1.78
C LEU A 18 -17.47 8.10 -0.64
N TYR A 19 -18.73 7.83 -0.23
CA TYR A 19 -19.04 6.83 0.79
C TYR A 19 -18.69 5.41 0.33
N GLY A 20 -19.03 5.04 -0.91
CA GLY A 20 -18.65 3.75 -1.47
C GLY A 20 -17.14 3.55 -1.64
N ARG A 21 -16.37 4.63 -1.81
CA ARG A 21 -14.89 4.58 -1.87
C ARG A 21 -14.27 4.40 -0.48
N THR A 22 -14.80 5.08 0.54
CA THR A 22 -14.36 4.90 1.94
C THR A 22 -14.68 3.51 2.46
N GLU A 23 -15.86 2.98 2.18
CA GLU A 23 -16.22 1.61 2.59
C GLU A 23 -15.32 0.54 1.94
N ARG A 24 -14.90 0.72 0.68
CA ARG A 24 -13.96 -0.20 0.03
C ARG A 24 -12.58 -0.17 0.69
N ALA A 25 -12.07 1.03 0.95
CA ALA A 25 -10.78 1.21 1.61
C ALA A 25 -10.79 0.60 3.02
N ASP A 26 -11.86 0.82 3.79
CA ASP A 26 -12.02 0.27 5.14
C ASP A 26 -12.16 -1.26 5.11
N ARG A 27 -12.85 -1.84 4.12
CA ARG A 27 -12.96 -3.30 3.99
C ARG A 27 -11.62 -4.00 3.84
N MET A 28 -10.73 -3.48 3.00
CA MET A 28 -9.42 -4.12 2.80
C MET A 28 -8.57 -4.03 4.05
N LEU A 29 -8.58 -2.90 4.75
CA LEU A 29 -7.88 -2.78 6.02
C LEU A 29 -8.46 -3.68 7.11
N ALA A 30 -9.76 -3.99 7.03
CA ALA A 30 -10.44 -4.92 7.92
C ALA A 30 -9.99 -6.38 7.74
N GLU A 31 -9.45 -6.74 6.58
CA GLU A 31 -8.91 -8.07 6.28
C GLU A 31 -7.41 -8.21 6.64
N VAL A 32 -6.71 -7.09 6.87
CA VAL A 32 -5.29 -7.09 7.24
C VAL A 32 -5.15 -7.30 8.74
N PRO A 33 -4.26 -8.21 9.19
CA PRO A 33 -4.01 -8.45 10.61
C PRO A 33 -3.57 -7.19 11.36
N GLY A 34 -4.05 -7.02 12.59
CA GLY A 34 -3.66 -5.91 13.48
C GLY A 34 -2.18 -5.92 13.87
N SER A 35 -1.49 -7.05 13.67
CA SER A 35 -0.04 -7.20 13.83
C SER A 35 0.79 -6.60 12.69
N ALA A 36 0.15 -6.17 11.59
CA ALA A 36 0.84 -5.55 10.47
C ALA A 36 1.47 -4.22 10.87
N ARG A 37 2.72 -4.03 10.46
CA ARG A 37 3.50 -2.80 10.64
C ARG A 37 3.48 -1.90 9.43
N ALA A 38 3.36 -2.50 8.24
CA ALA A 38 3.20 -1.78 6.99
C ALA A 38 2.19 -2.48 6.11
N VAL A 39 1.46 -1.69 5.35
CA VAL A 39 0.47 -2.15 4.36
C VAL A 39 0.65 -1.36 3.08
N LEU A 40 0.63 -2.06 1.96
CA LEU A 40 0.58 -1.50 0.61
C LEU A 40 -0.69 -2.00 -0.07
N ARG A 41 -1.52 -1.10 -0.55
CA ARG A 41 -2.69 -1.40 -1.37
C ARG A 41 -2.53 -0.85 -2.77
N ILE A 42 -2.90 -1.65 -3.74
CA ILE A 42 -2.88 -1.31 -5.16
C ILE A 42 -4.27 -1.58 -5.73
N ASP A 43 -4.93 -0.54 -6.26
CA ASP A 43 -6.13 -0.67 -7.09
C ASP A 43 -5.69 -0.75 -8.55
N THR A 44 -5.84 -1.93 -9.17
CA THR A 44 -5.35 -2.16 -10.53
C THR A 44 -6.05 -1.30 -11.58
N ARG A 45 -7.30 -0.89 -11.34
CA ARG A 45 -8.01 0.03 -12.25
C ARG A 45 -7.43 1.44 -12.26
N ALA A 46 -6.83 1.84 -11.13
CA ALA A 46 -6.18 3.14 -11.05
C ALA A 46 -4.82 3.11 -11.76
N LEU A 47 -4.14 1.94 -11.80
CA LEU A 47 -2.89 1.77 -12.55
C LEU A 47 -3.06 2.03 -14.05
N GLU A 48 -4.18 1.59 -14.62
CA GLU A 48 -4.47 1.80 -16.05
C GLU A 48 -4.52 3.29 -16.43
N ARG A 49 -4.68 4.18 -15.44
CA ARG A 49 -4.92 5.62 -15.63
C ARG A 49 -3.83 6.52 -15.04
N SER A 50 -2.81 5.98 -14.41
CA SER A 50 -1.80 6.76 -13.69
C SER A 50 -0.39 6.30 -14.01
N THR A 51 0.38 7.18 -14.67
CA THR A 51 1.80 6.96 -14.95
C THR A 51 2.61 6.78 -13.64
N ALA A 52 2.30 7.55 -12.60
CA ALA A 52 2.94 7.45 -11.30
C ALA A 52 2.67 6.10 -10.63
N ALA A 53 1.43 5.61 -10.71
CA ALA A 53 1.06 4.32 -10.15
C ALA A 53 1.73 3.17 -10.90
N ASN A 54 1.86 3.26 -12.23
CA ASN A 54 2.59 2.28 -13.04
C ASN A 54 4.10 2.27 -12.71
N ALA A 55 4.72 3.44 -12.56
CA ALA A 55 6.12 3.54 -12.16
C ALA A 55 6.37 2.91 -10.79
N LEU A 56 5.51 3.19 -9.80
CA LEU A 56 5.58 2.56 -8.49
C LEU A 56 5.38 1.05 -8.55
N LEU A 57 4.42 0.56 -9.35
CA LEU A 57 4.22 -0.88 -9.53
C LEU A 57 5.45 -1.56 -10.09
N GLY A 58 6.11 -0.98 -11.10
CA GLY A 58 7.33 -1.53 -11.70
C GLY A 58 8.48 -1.67 -10.69
N MET A 59 8.53 -0.82 -9.64
CA MET A 59 9.49 -0.96 -8.55
C MET A 59 9.23 -2.19 -7.66
N PHE A 60 7.96 -2.60 -7.51
CA PHE A 60 7.56 -3.73 -6.65
C PHE A 60 7.36 -5.05 -7.40
N LEU A 61 6.96 -4.98 -8.67
CA LEU A 61 6.68 -6.12 -9.54
C LEU A 61 7.36 -5.89 -10.90
N PRO A 62 8.60 -6.38 -11.06
CA PRO A 62 9.31 -6.34 -12.32
C PRO A 62 8.52 -7.05 -13.45
N ASP A 63 8.64 -6.56 -14.67
CA ASP A 63 7.94 -7.11 -15.82
C ASP A 63 8.23 -8.61 -16.06
N GLU A 64 9.41 -9.09 -15.67
CA GLU A 64 9.76 -10.51 -15.70
C GLU A 64 8.85 -11.37 -14.84
N GLN A 65 8.50 -10.89 -13.63
CA GLN A 65 7.59 -11.61 -12.73
C GLN A 65 6.16 -11.60 -13.25
N LEU A 66 5.72 -10.50 -13.85
CA LEU A 66 4.40 -10.42 -14.48
C LEU A 66 4.31 -11.38 -15.66
N SER A 67 5.35 -11.44 -16.49
CA SER A 67 5.45 -12.36 -17.65
C SER A 67 5.49 -13.82 -17.21
N GLU A 68 6.18 -14.16 -16.10
CA GLU A 68 6.16 -15.51 -15.52
C GLU A 68 4.74 -15.92 -15.10
N ILE A 69 4.01 -15.02 -14.43
CA ILE A 69 2.62 -15.28 -13.99
C ILE A 69 1.73 -15.49 -15.20
N GLU A 70 1.84 -14.66 -16.23
CA GLU A 70 1.07 -14.79 -17.46
C GLU A 70 1.37 -16.12 -18.19
N ALA A 71 2.65 -16.46 -18.32
CA ALA A 71 3.08 -17.69 -18.98
C ALA A 71 2.60 -18.96 -18.25
N VAL A 72 2.63 -18.97 -16.91
CA VAL A 72 2.27 -20.14 -16.10
C VAL A 72 0.77 -20.24 -15.87
N CYS A 73 0.11 -19.11 -15.63
CA CYS A 73 -1.30 -19.09 -15.24
C CYS A 73 -2.25 -18.80 -16.42
N GLY A 74 -1.76 -18.28 -17.53
CA GLY A 74 -2.61 -17.76 -18.62
C GLY A 74 -3.43 -16.54 -18.22
N LEU A 75 -3.01 -15.82 -17.15
CA LEU A 75 -3.71 -14.67 -16.59
C LEU A 75 -2.78 -13.46 -16.55
N ASP A 76 -3.19 -12.37 -17.20
CA ASP A 76 -2.56 -11.08 -16.95
C ASP A 76 -3.02 -10.56 -15.55
N PRO A 77 -2.13 -10.44 -14.55
CA PRO A 77 -2.50 -9.98 -13.22
C PRO A 77 -3.14 -8.59 -13.21
N ARG A 78 -2.78 -7.72 -14.16
CA ARG A 78 -3.32 -6.35 -14.28
C ARG A 78 -4.81 -6.37 -14.63
N LEU A 79 -5.22 -7.35 -15.44
CA LEU A 79 -6.61 -7.51 -15.88
C LEU A 79 -7.40 -8.44 -14.96
N ALA A 80 -6.77 -9.48 -14.44
CA ALA A 80 -7.42 -10.49 -13.59
C ALA A 80 -7.75 -9.96 -12.19
N LEU A 81 -6.91 -9.09 -11.62
CA LEU A 81 -7.07 -8.56 -10.28
C LEU A 81 -7.83 -7.23 -10.30
N ALA A 82 -8.67 -7.02 -9.30
CA ALA A 82 -9.28 -5.73 -9.00
C ALA A 82 -8.42 -4.95 -8.00
N GLU A 83 -7.79 -5.67 -7.06
CA GLU A 83 -7.06 -5.09 -5.96
C GLU A 83 -6.04 -6.08 -5.41
N ALA A 84 -4.89 -5.58 -5.01
CA ALA A 84 -3.88 -6.32 -4.27
C ALA A 84 -3.51 -5.54 -2.99
N THR A 85 -3.41 -6.25 -1.86
CA THR A 85 -2.96 -5.65 -0.60
C THR A 85 -1.86 -6.53 0.00
N ALA A 86 -0.66 -5.96 0.11
CA ALA A 86 0.45 -6.59 0.79
C ALA A 86 0.59 -6.01 2.19
N TRP A 87 1.03 -6.81 3.15
CA TRP A 87 1.41 -6.32 4.47
C TRP A 87 2.66 -7.01 4.97
N VAL A 88 3.36 -6.30 5.85
CA VAL A 88 4.57 -6.79 6.49
C VAL A 88 4.32 -6.93 7.98
N ARG A 89 4.71 -8.07 8.53
CA ARG A 89 4.83 -8.29 9.99
C ARG A 89 6.29 -8.23 10.37
N GLY A 90 6.54 -7.66 11.52
CA GLY A 90 7.88 -7.58 12.08
C GLY A 90 7.87 -7.08 13.51
N SER A 91 9.02 -7.09 14.12
CA SER A 91 9.32 -6.48 15.42
C SER A 91 10.38 -5.39 15.25
N ASP A 92 10.72 -4.71 16.33
CA ASP A 92 11.78 -3.71 16.31
C ASP A 92 13.16 -4.35 16.04
N GLU A 93 13.35 -5.63 16.43
CA GLU A 93 14.56 -6.38 16.18
C GLU A 93 14.61 -7.00 14.78
N GLN A 94 13.45 -7.42 14.26
CA GLN A 94 13.30 -8.04 12.95
C GLN A 94 12.20 -7.33 12.18
N PRO A 95 12.53 -6.29 11.41
CA PRO A 95 11.52 -5.44 10.74
C PRO A 95 10.67 -6.19 9.72
N ILE A 96 11.21 -7.23 9.12
CA ILE A 96 10.48 -8.09 8.17
C ILE A 96 10.61 -9.55 8.62
N GLN A 97 9.60 -10.05 9.33
CA GLN A 97 9.49 -11.46 9.71
C GLN A 97 8.68 -12.26 8.70
N SER A 98 7.62 -11.67 8.19
CA SER A 98 6.78 -12.30 7.18
C SER A 98 6.02 -11.27 6.35
N ILE A 99 5.69 -11.66 5.13
CA ILE A 99 4.88 -10.88 4.19
C ILE A 99 3.61 -11.67 3.92
N GLY A 100 2.48 -10.98 3.96
CA GLY A 100 1.20 -11.49 3.49
C GLY A 100 0.72 -10.72 2.28
N LEU A 101 -0.02 -11.37 1.41
CA LEU A 101 -0.59 -10.78 0.21
C LEU A 101 -2.04 -11.22 0.08
N LEU A 102 -2.95 -10.28 -0.03
CA LEU A 102 -4.35 -10.45 -0.27
C LEU A 102 -4.65 -10.03 -1.70
N LEU A 103 -5.23 -10.91 -2.49
CA LEU A 103 -5.55 -10.70 -3.90
C LEU A 103 -7.05 -10.82 -4.11
N ARG A 104 -7.64 -9.82 -4.73
CA ARG A 104 -9.05 -9.80 -5.08
C ARG A 104 -9.23 -9.83 -6.59
N GLY A 105 -9.92 -10.85 -7.08
CA GLY A 105 -10.25 -10.97 -8.50
C GLY A 105 -11.24 -9.92 -8.98
N ARG A 106 -11.06 -9.45 -10.21
CA ARG A 106 -11.99 -8.55 -10.92
C ARG A 106 -13.12 -9.35 -11.55
N SER A 107 -12.75 -10.25 -12.46
CA SER A 107 -13.62 -11.23 -13.12
C SER A 107 -13.19 -12.67 -12.81
N THR A 108 -12.11 -12.85 -12.08
CA THR A 108 -11.49 -14.12 -11.72
C THR A 108 -11.94 -14.50 -10.32
N ASP A 109 -12.37 -15.73 -10.14
CA ASP A 109 -12.75 -16.25 -8.84
C ASP A 109 -11.54 -16.71 -8.01
N ALA A 110 -11.78 -16.96 -6.72
CA ALA A 110 -10.74 -17.39 -5.80
C ALA A 110 -10.17 -18.77 -6.16
N ALA A 111 -10.95 -19.66 -6.78
CA ALA A 111 -10.49 -20.97 -7.19
C ALA A 111 -9.44 -20.85 -8.31
N THR A 112 -9.73 -20.06 -9.34
CA THR A 112 -8.77 -19.76 -10.44
C THR A 112 -7.49 -19.11 -9.93
N LEU A 113 -7.58 -18.15 -8.99
CA LEU A 113 -6.40 -17.55 -8.35
C LEU A 113 -5.60 -18.57 -7.53
N ALA A 114 -6.28 -19.48 -6.83
CA ALA A 114 -5.62 -20.55 -6.07
C ALA A 114 -4.94 -21.57 -6.98
N ASP A 115 -5.55 -21.91 -8.12
CA ASP A 115 -4.98 -22.81 -9.13
C ASP A 115 -3.74 -22.17 -9.79
N CYS A 116 -3.78 -20.86 -10.08
CA CYS A 116 -2.61 -20.11 -10.54
C CYS A 116 -1.47 -20.18 -9.50
N HIS A 117 -1.74 -19.95 -8.23
CA HIS A 117 -0.73 -20.07 -7.18
C HIS A 117 -0.15 -21.49 -7.14
N ARG A 118 -1.00 -22.53 -7.25
CA ARG A 118 -0.56 -23.92 -7.31
C ARG A 118 0.38 -24.15 -8.50
N ALA A 119 -0.02 -23.72 -9.70
CA ALA A 119 0.78 -23.86 -10.90
C ALA A 119 2.15 -23.16 -10.78
N LEU A 120 2.22 -21.96 -10.20
CA LEU A 120 3.48 -21.26 -9.92
C LEU A 120 4.38 -22.02 -8.92
N VAL A 121 3.79 -22.61 -7.88
CA VAL A 121 4.54 -23.44 -6.92
C VAL A 121 5.10 -24.69 -7.61
N GLU A 122 4.29 -25.37 -8.42
CA GLU A 122 4.68 -26.59 -9.15
C GLU A 122 5.72 -26.30 -10.23
N ALA A 123 5.58 -25.22 -11.00
CA ALA A 123 6.55 -24.78 -12.01
C ALA A 123 7.95 -24.52 -11.39
N ARG A 124 7.97 -24.12 -10.11
CA ARG A 124 9.20 -23.92 -9.34
C ARG A 124 9.64 -25.18 -8.55
N GLY A 125 9.10 -26.36 -8.88
CA GLY A 125 9.46 -27.67 -8.27
C GLY A 125 8.95 -27.88 -6.85
N GLY A 126 7.91 -27.13 -6.44
CA GLY A 126 7.19 -27.32 -5.18
C GLY A 126 6.03 -28.32 -5.31
N SER A 127 5.43 -28.68 -4.18
CA SER A 127 4.17 -29.44 -4.12
C SER A 127 3.25 -28.83 -3.07
N ILE A 128 1.94 -28.84 -3.34
CA ILE A 128 0.92 -28.30 -2.44
C ILE A 128 0.32 -29.44 -1.61
N VAL A 129 0.15 -29.18 -0.32
CA VAL A 129 -0.57 -30.05 0.62
C VAL A 129 -1.66 -29.26 1.34
N ARG A 130 -2.76 -29.89 1.64
CA ARG A 130 -3.82 -29.32 2.48
C ARG A 130 -3.43 -29.46 3.95
N ILE A 131 -3.54 -28.37 4.68
CA ILE A 131 -3.40 -28.29 6.13
C ILE A 131 -4.74 -27.87 6.70
N ASP A 132 -5.32 -28.68 7.58
CA ASP A 132 -6.50 -28.29 8.32
C ASP A 132 -6.04 -27.50 9.55
N SER A 133 -6.32 -26.20 9.55
CA SER A 133 -6.04 -25.30 10.67
C SER A 133 -7.32 -25.01 11.44
N THR A 134 -7.19 -24.56 12.69
CA THR A 134 -8.33 -24.06 13.48
C THR A 134 -9.10 -22.94 12.78
N SER A 135 -8.40 -22.21 11.92
CA SER A 135 -8.96 -21.12 11.10
C SER A 135 -9.50 -21.61 9.74
N GLY A 136 -9.47 -22.91 9.43
CA GLY A 136 -9.96 -23.51 8.20
C GLY A 136 -8.88 -24.09 7.30
N PRO A 137 -9.25 -24.65 6.13
CA PRO A 137 -8.31 -25.31 5.26
C PRO A 137 -7.36 -24.32 4.61
N ILE A 138 -6.06 -24.61 4.67
CA ILE A 138 -4.98 -23.87 4.07
C ILE A 138 -4.24 -24.81 3.11
N LEU A 139 -3.94 -24.34 1.90
CA LEU A 139 -3.09 -25.05 0.97
C LEU A 139 -1.66 -24.56 1.14
N ALA A 140 -0.71 -25.42 1.48
CA ALA A 140 0.66 -25.04 1.76
C ALA A 140 1.67 -25.79 0.91
N SER A 141 2.75 -25.10 0.52
CA SER A 141 3.89 -25.70 -0.17
C SER A 141 4.82 -26.39 0.82
N ARG A 142 5.12 -27.68 0.59
CA ARG A 142 6.04 -28.44 1.46
C ARG A 142 7.47 -27.92 1.49
N LYS A 143 7.97 -27.38 0.38
CA LYS A 143 9.38 -26.98 0.26
C LYS A 143 9.65 -25.50 0.54
N ARG A 144 8.65 -24.61 0.37
CA ARG A 144 8.88 -23.15 0.39
C ARG A 144 8.18 -22.41 1.52
N GLY A 145 7.41 -23.12 2.37
CA GLY A 145 6.68 -22.51 3.48
C GLY A 145 5.59 -21.51 3.03
N SER A 146 5.34 -21.37 1.73
CA SER A 146 4.24 -20.54 1.21
C SER A 146 2.91 -21.27 1.37
N ALA A 147 1.88 -20.50 1.64
CA ALA A 147 0.53 -21.01 1.82
C ALA A 147 -0.47 -20.08 1.16
N ILE A 148 -1.68 -20.61 0.89
CA ILE A 148 -2.80 -19.87 0.32
C ILE A 148 -4.12 -20.35 0.96
N ALA A 149 -5.06 -19.43 1.12
CA ALA A 149 -6.44 -19.75 1.50
C ALA A 149 -7.42 -18.82 0.75
N ALA A 150 -8.59 -19.32 0.40
CA ALA A 150 -9.69 -18.50 -0.05
C ALA A 150 -10.40 -17.89 1.16
N LEU A 151 -10.63 -16.59 1.13
CA LEU A 151 -11.41 -15.87 2.15
C LEU A 151 -12.89 -15.82 1.74
N ASP A 152 -13.14 -15.46 0.49
CA ASP A 152 -14.47 -15.46 -0.13
C ASP A 152 -14.39 -15.96 -1.58
N SER A 153 -15.47 -15.82 -2.37
CA SER A 153 -15.55 -16.29 -3.74
C SER A 153 -14.58 -15.58 -4.72
N ARG A 154 -13.98 -14.45 -4.33
CA ARG A 154 -13.10 -13.65 -5.19
C ARG A 154 -11.79 -13.24 -4.51
N THR A 155 -11.63 -13.54 -3.25
CA THR A 155 -10.50 -13.07 -2.44
C THR A 155 -9.71 -14.25 -1.93
N ILE A 156 -8.41 -14.22 -2.18
CA ILE A 156 -7.43 -15.16 -1.63
C ILE A 156 -6.42 -14.40 -0.78
N VAL A 157 -5.85 -15.12 0.18
CA VAL A 157 -4.67 -14.68 0.93
C VAL A 157 -3.53 -15.65 0.70
N THR A 158 -2.31 -15.12 0.51
CA THR A 158 -1.09 -15.93 0.39
C THR A 158 0.04 -15.35 1.25
N GLY A 159 0.97 -16.20 1.66
CA GLY A 159 2.08 -15.85 2.53
C GLY A 159 2.66 -17.10 3.21
N SER A 160 3.29 -16.94 4.37
CA SER A 160 3.64 -18.09 5.22
C SER A 160 2.37 -18.72 5.82
N VAL A 161 2.46 -19.99 6.25
CA VAL A 161 1.33 -20.70 6.89
C VAL A 161 0.76 -19.88 8.07
N GLY A 162 1.62 -19.34 8.93
CA GLY A 162 1.20 -18.52 10.06
C GLY A 162 0.52 -17.21 9.64
N THR A 163 1.04 -16.54 8.61
CA THR A 163 0.49 -15.31 8.07
C THR A 163 -0.90 -15.54 7.46
N VAL A 164 -1.06 -16.64 6.70
CA VAL A 164 -2.35 -17.02 6.10
C VAL A 164 -3.35 -17.40 7.18
N ALA A 165 -2.94 -18.19 8.18
CA ALA A 165 -3.82 -18.58 9.29
C ALA A 165 -4.34 -17.36 10.08
N GLU A 166 -3.47 -16.38 10.33
CA GLU A 166 -3.87 -15.13 11.01
C GLU A 166 -4.85 -14.31 10.16
N ALA A 167 -4.59 -14.14 8.86
CA ALA A 167 -5.51 -13.42 7.97
C ALA A 167 -6.89 -14.11 7.89
N VAL A 168 -6.93 -15.43 7.82
CA VAL A 168 -8.19 -16.20 7.89
C VAL A 168 -8.90 -15.99 9.23
N ALA A 169 -8.16 -15.93 10.35
CA ALA A 169 -8.72 -15.65 11.66
C ALA A 169 -9.30 -14.22 11.74
N VAL A 170 -8.62 -13.23 11.15
CA VAL A 170 -9.12 -11.85 11.03
C VAL A 170 -10.42 -11.81 10.21
N HIS A 171 -10.44 -12.44 9.04
CA HIS A 171 -11.62 -12.50 8.16
C HIS A 171 -12.84 -13.09 8.89
N ARG A 172 -12.64 -14.08 9.76
CA ARG A 172 -13.67 -14.69 10.59
C ARG A 172 -14.01 -13.93 11.85
N GLY A 173 -13.36 -12.81 12.11
CA GLY A 173 -13.55 -12.01 13.33
C GLY A 173 -12.93 -12.63 14.59
N ALA A 174 -12.11 -13.69 14.44
CA ALA A 174 -11.44 -14.37 15.55
C ALA A 174 -10.12 -13.70 15.98
N ALA A 175 -9.59 -12.78 15.16
CA ALA A 175 -8.42 -11.98 15.46
C ALA A 175 -8.65 -10.50 15.13
N PRO A 176 -7.92 -9.56 15.77
CA PRO A 176 -8.06 -8.14 15.50
C PRO A 176 -7.51 -7.77 14.13
N SER A 177 -8.23 -6.90 13.40
CA SER A 177 -7.76 -6.31 12.15
C SER A 177 -7.03 -5.00 12.36
N LEU A 178 -6.25 -4.58 11.35
CA LEU A 178 -5.56 -3.29 11.33
C LEU A 178 -6.54 -2.11 11.32
N ALA A 179 -7.77 -2.28 10.83
CA ALA A 179 -8.81 -1.26 10.88
C ALA A 179 -9.16 -0.80 12.31
N LYS A 180 -8.85 -1.62 13.32
CA LYS A 180 -9.02 -1.30 14.74
C LYS A 180 -7.80 -0.60 15.35
N LYS A 181 -6.65 -0.57 14.67
CA LYS A 181 -5.42 0.09 15.11
C LYS A 181 -5.51 1.59 14.82
N THR A 182 -5.69 2.41 15.86
CA THR A 182 -6.18 3.77 15.73
C THR A 182 -5.35 4.71 14.85
N PRO A 183 -4.01 4.91 15.01
CA PRO A 183 -3.28 5.89 14.19
C PRO A 183 -3.28 5.51 12.70
N ALA A 184 -2.92 4.26 12.37
CA ALA A 184 -2.87 3.77 11.00
C ALA A 184 -4.25 3.83 10.33
N ALA A 185 -5.33 3.42 11.02
CA ALA A 185 -6.68 3.46 10.46
C ALA A 185 -7.18 4.90 10.22
N VAL A 186 -6.85 5.84 11.09
CA VAL A 186 -7.20 7.27 10.92
C VAL A 186 -6.49 7.85 9.70
N LEU A 187 -5.19 7.61 9.56
CA LEU A 187 -4.42 8.11 8.43
C LEU A 187 -4.87 7.44 7.12
N TRP A 188 -5.14 6.13 7.16
CA TRP A 188 -5.66 5.39 6.02
C TRP A 188 -6.96 5.99 5.47
N ARG A 189 -7.93 6.30 6.33
CA ARG A 189 -9.20 6.91 5.93
C ARG A 189 -9.01 8.28 5.27
N LYS A 190 -7.95 9.00 5.61
CA LYS A 190 -7.62 10.28 4.98
C LYS A 190 -7.02 10.12 3.58
N VAL A 191 -6.15 9.12 3.38
CA VAL A 191 -5.32 9.00 2.16
C VAL A 191 -5.84 7.99 1.15
N ALA A 192 -6.53 6.92 1.59
CA ALA A 192 -6.97 5.84 0.72
C ALA A 192 -8.11 6.18 -0.25
N PRO A 193 -9.09 7.06 0.11
CA PRO A 193 -10.19 7.38 -0.81
C PRO A 193 -9.69 8.03 -2.09
N GLY A 194 -9.95 7.37 -3.23
CA GLY A 194 -9.58 7.88 -4.55
C GLY A 194 -8.12 7.65 -4.96
N SER A 195 -7.28 7.05 -4.09
CA SER A 195 -5.91 6.71 -4.43
C SER A 195 -5.82 5.36 -5.12
N GLY A 196 -4.99 5.27 -6.15
CA GLY A 196 -4.71 4.03 -6.86
C GLY A 196 -3.70 3.16 -6.13
N ILE A 197 -2.73 3.80 -5.47
CA ILE A 197 -1.76 3.17 -4.59
C ILE A 197 -1.80 3.88 -3.25
N VAL A 198 -1.79 3.11 -2.18
CA VAL A 198 -1.62 3.61 -0.81
C VAL A 198 -0.68 2.68 -0.07
N ALA A 199 0.35 3.24 0.52
CA ALA A 199 1.18 2.55 1.50
C ALA A 199 1.05 3.26 2.85
N ILE A 200 1.03 2.48 3.93
CA ILE A 200 1.05 3.01 5.29
C ILE A 200 2.00 2.17 6.13
N ALA A 201 2.76 2.81 6.99
CA ALA A 201 3.70 2.12 7.87
C ALA A 201 3.83 2.85 9.21
N ASP A 202 3.99 2.06 10.27
CA ASP A 202 4.48 2.56 11.56
C ASP A 202 6.02 2.37 11.56
N PRO A 203 6.80 3.45 11.49
CA PRO A 203 8.25 3.34 11.40
C PRO A 203 8.83 2.79 12.71
N PRO A 204 9.60 1.68 12.68
CA PRO A 204 10.27 1.19 13.86
C PRO A 204 11.41 2.13 14.29
N PRO A 205 11.80 2.16 15.58
CA PRO A 205 12.78 3.11 16.10
C PRO A 205 14.11 3.16 15.34
N HIS A 206 14.64 2.01 14.93
CA HIS A 206 15.90 1.93 14.17
C HIS A 206 15.77 2.51 12.74
N TRP A 207 14.58 2.59 12.19
CA TRP A 207 14.32 3.17 10.87
C TRP A 207 14.53 4.68 10.88
N LYS A 208 14.16 5.34 11.97
CA LYS A 208 14.40 6.77 12.19
C LYS A 208 15.89 7.07 12.10
N SER A 209 16.72 6.29 12.80
CA SER A 209 18.19 6.44 12.76
C SER A 209 18.77 6.20 11.36
N ALA A 210 18.23 5.27 10.59
CA ALA A 210 18.64 5.04 9.22
C ALA A 210 18.29 6.21 8.30
N ILE A 211 17.07 6.74 8.42
CA ILE A 211 16.63 7.92 7.66
C ILE A 211 17.46 9.14 8.04
N VAL A 212 17.66 9.40 9.33
CA VAL A 212 18.49 10.49 9.83
C VAL A 212 19.86 10.47 9.16
N ARG A 213 20.52 9.31 9.16
CA ARG A 213 21.84 9.15 8.53
C ARG A 213 21.78 9.31 7.02
N LEU A 214 20.78 8.73 6.36
CA LEU A 214 20.62 8.82 4.90
C LEU A 214 20.37 10.26 4.45
N MET A 215 19.62 11.02 5.23
CA MET A 215 19.26 12.40 4.93
C MET A 215 20.27 13.42 5.46
N GLY A 216 21.27 13.00 6.25
CA GLY A 216 22.24 13.90 6.90
C GLY A 216 21.59 14.84 7.92
N LEU A 217 20.64 14.31 8.71
CA LEU A 217 19.81 15.05 9.66
C LEU A 217 20.18 14.77 11.13
N GLU A 218 21.43 14.45 11.41
CA GLU A 218 21.89 14.03 12.73
C GLU A 218 21.55 15.08 13.82
N GLU A 219 21.69 16.35 13.52
CA GLU A 219 21.38 17.45 14.45
C GLU A 219 19.88 17.64 14.71
N GLN A 220 19.02 17.07 13.84
CA GLN A 220 17.57 17.23 13.89
C GLN A 220 16.84 15.90 14.19
N ALA A 221 17.58 14.89 14.59
CA ALA A 221 17.04 13.53 14.81
C ALA A 221 15.85 13.50 15.77
N THR A 222 15.85 14.36 16.79
CA THR A 222 14.78 14.43 17.82
C THR A 222 13.41 14.81 17.25
N ALA A 223 13.35 15.62 16.19
CA ALA A 223 12.07 15.98 15.56
C ALA A 223 11.39 14.75 14.93
N LEU A 224 12.17 13.77 14.44
CA LEU A 224 11.63 12.54 13.87
C LEU A 224 11.07 11.57 14.92
N ASP A 225 11.33 11.80 16.21
CA ASP A 225 10.73 11.01 17.31
C ASP A 225 9.22 11.25 17.43
N HIS A 226 8.73 12.37 16.93
CA HIS A 226 7.30 12.67 16.88
C HIS A 226 6.58 11.85 15.81
N VAL A 227 7.28 11.30 14.80
CA VAL A 227 6.66 10.55 13.71
C VAL A 227 6.08 9.23 14.22
N GLN A 228 4.75 9.10 14.17
CA GLN A 228 4.01 7.91 14.59
C GLN A 228 3.68 7.00 13.42
N THR A 229 3.19 7.56 12.34
CA THR A 229 2.75 6.81 11.17
C THR A 229 3.05 7.60 9.91
N VAL A 230 3.48 6.91 8.87
CA VAL A 230 3.75 7.48 7.56
C VAL A 230 2.85 6.82 6.52
N ALA A 231 2.27 7.62 5.63
CA ALA A 231 1.53 7.08 4.49
C ALA A 231 1.99 7.75 3.19
N VAL A 232 2.00 6.97 2.12
CA VAL A 232 2.23 7.45 0.76
C VAL A 232 1.01 7.11 -0.06
N SER A 233 0.53 8.06 -0.86
CA SER A 233 -0.58 7.83 -1.76
C SER A 233 -0.33 8.41 -3.14
N ALA A 234 -0.79 7.70 -4.18
CA ALA A 234 -0.78 8.17 -5.55
C ALA A 234 -2.20 8.09 -6.11
N GLY A 235 -2.69 9.21 -6.60
CA GLY A 235 -4.04 9.32 -7.18
C GLY A 235 -4.10 8.78 -8.62
N PRO A 236 -5.31 8.49 -9.14
CA PRO A 236 -5.52 8.05 -10.52
C PRO A 236 -5.43 9.20 -11.54
N GLY A 237 -5.06 10.40 -11.11
CA GLY A 237 -5.04 11.57 -11.98
C GLY A 237 -3.84 11.61 -12.91
N SER A 238 -4.03 12.19 -14.09
CA SER A 238 -3.03 12.36 -15.14
C SER A 238 -1.84 13.27 -14.78
N GLY A 239 -1.74 13.73 -13.54
CA GLY A 239 -0.74 14.70 -13.11
C GLY A 239 0.42 14.15 -12.31
N GLY A 240 0.57 12.80 -12.20
CA GLY A 240 1.74 12.23 -11.52
C GLY A 240 1.98 12.78 -10.11
N LYS A 241 0.94 12.92 -9.27
CA LYS A 241 1.10 13.38 -7.89
C LYS A 241 1.32 12.22 -6.95
N LEU A 242 2.31 12.37 -6.11
CA LEU A 242 2.59 11.51 -4.96
C LEU A 242 2.46 12.35 -3.69
N ASP A 243 1.58 11.94 -2.79
CA ASP A 243 1.41 12.60 -1.50
C ASP A 243 2.03 11.73 -0.40
N LEU A 244 3.00 12.29 0.31
CA LEU A 244 3.56 11.73 1.54
C LEU A 244 2.88 12.40 2.73
N HIS A 245 2.24 11.61 3.58
CA HIS A 245 1.59 12.06 4.81
C HIS A 245 2.35 11.53 6.01
N ILE A 246 2.75 12.40 6.91
CA ILE A 246 3.48 12.07 8.13
C ILE A 246 2.62 12.49 9.32
N ASP A 247 2.14 11.54 10.08
CA ASP A 247 1.42 11.79 11.34
C ASP A 247 2.45 11.91 12.47
N ALA A 248 2.49 13.07 13.12
CA ALA A 248 3.42 13.39 14.19
C ALA A 248 2.75 13.35 15.58
N GLY A 249 1.52 12.83 15.67
CA GLY A 249 0.81 12.68 16.93
C GLY A 249 0.20 13.96 17.49
N ASP A 250 0.85 15.12 17.35
CA ASP A 250 0.36 16.43 17.75
C ASP A 250 0.79 17.53 16.77
N ALA A 251 0.25 18.74 16.97
CA ALA A 251 0.50 19.88 16.07
C ALA A 251 1.92 20.46 16.20
N GLU A 252 2.51 20.41 17.39
CA GLU A 252 3.87 20.92 17.63
C GLU A 252 4.90 19.98 17.01
N GLY A 253 4.75 18.67 17.20
CA GLY A 253 5.56 17.66 16.52
C GLY A 253 5.46 17.77 14.99
N ALA A 254 4.25 18.00 14.44
CA ALA A 254 4.07 18.21 13.01
C ALA A 254 4.85 19.44 12.50
N LYS A 255 4.87 20.53 13.23
CA LYS A 255 5.63 21.72 12.90
C LYS A 255 7.13 21.44 12.92
N GLN A 256 7.63 20.77 13.97
CA GLN A 256 9.05 20.39 14.06
C GLN A 256 9.49 19.47 12.90
N VAL A 257 8.67 18.48 12.56
CA VAL A 257 8.92 17.61 11.40
C VAL A 257 8.91 18.40 10.10
N ALA A 258 7.96 19.32 9.92
CA ALA A 258 7.90 20.17 8.73
C ALA A 258 9.18 21.05 8.59
N ASP A 259 9.62 21.70 9.67
CA ASP A 259 10.83 22.52 9.69
C ASP A 259 12.10 21.73 9.32
N VAL A 260 12.16 20.44 9.71
CA VAL A 260 13.25 19.53 9.32
C VAL A 260 13.20 19.20 7.84
N LEU A 261 12.01 18.87 7.32
CA LEU A 261 11.82 18.54 5.92
C LEU A 261 12.10 19.73 5.00
N GLU A 262 11.64 20.93 5.37
CA GLU A 262 11.92 22.15 4.61
C GLU A 262 13.43 22.41 4.49
N ARG A 263 14.16 22.30 5.60
CA ARG A 263 15.64 22.45 5.61
C ARG A 263 16.31 21.36 4.76
N TRP A 264 15.84 20.13 4.86
CA TRP A 264 16.37 19.04 4.05
C TRP A 264 16.11 19.27 2.56
N LEU A 265 14.89 19.65 2.18
CA LEU A 265 14.53 19.97 0.79
C LEU A 265 15.43 21.10 0.24
N ALA A 266 15.65 22.16 1.03
CA ALA A 266 16.52 23.28 0.65
C ALA A 266 17.99 22.84 0.45
N SER A 267 18.52 22.00 1.35
CA SER A 267 19.93 21.54 1.28
C SER A 267 20.17 20.44 0.24
N SER A 268 19.14 19.68 -0.10
CA SER A 268 19.26 18.54 -1.03
C SER A 268 19.40 18.99 -2.49
N THR A 269 18.99 20.21 -2.83
CA THR A 269 19.09 20.75 -4.19
C THR A 269 20.51 20.82 -4.72
N GLU A 270 21.52 20.85 -3.85
CA GLU A 270 22.94 20.89 -4.23
C GLU A 270 23.58 19.51 -4.42
N ARG A 271 22.93 18.43 -3.97
CA ARG A 271 23.53 17.10 -3.87
C ARG A 271 22.89 16.03 -4.76
N LEU A 272 21.73 16.33 -5.36
CA LEU A 272 20.93 15.34 -6.10
C LEU A 272 21.24 15.38 -7.60
N GLU A 273 21.16 14.21 -8.23
CA GLU A 273 21.15 14.06 -9.68
C GLU A 273 19.91 14.76 -10.29
N GLN A 274 20.00 15.15 -11.56
CA GLN A 274 19.03 16.04 -12.20
C GLN A 274 17.57 15.52 -12.11
N ASP A 275 17.33 14.24 -12.31
CA ASP A 275 15.99 13.65 -12.26
C ASP A 275 15.40 13.70 -10.82
N SER A 276 16.24 13.45 -9.80
CA SER A 276 15.87 13.56 -8.38
C SER A 276 15.69 15.01 -7.96
N LEU A 277 16.47 15.93 -8.55
CA LEU A 277 16.42 17.36 -8.30
C LEU A 277 15.09 17.97 -8.77
N GLU A 278 14.58 17.56 -9.93
CA GLU A 278 13.26 18.00 -10.43
C GLU A 278 12.13 17.55 -9.51
N LEU A 279 12.20 16.32 -9.02
CA LEU A 279 11.23 15.77 -8.07
C LEU A 279 11.21 16.56 -6.76
N VAL A 280 12.40 16.82 -6.19
CA VAL A 280 12.55 17.59 -4.94
C VAL A 280 12.10 19.04 -5.13
N ARG A 281 12.44 19.69 -6.25
CA ARG A 281 11.98 21.05 -6.57
C ARG A 281 10.46 21.17 -6.75
N SER A 282 9.79 20.08 -7.09
CA SER A 282 8.34 20.02 -7.21
C SER A 282 7.62 19.85 -5.88
N ALA A 283 8.37 19.63 -4.79
CA ALA A 283 7.81 19.39 -3.47
C ALA A 283 7.06 20.60 -2.94
N ASP A 284 5.80 20.39 -2.58
CA ASP A 284 4.96 21.35 -1.87
C ASP A 284 4.65 20.77 -0.48
N LEU A 285 5.07 21.51 0.56
CA LEU A 285 4.93 21.08 1.94
C LEU A 285 3.84 21.88 2.63
N SER A 286 2.94 21.20 3.31
CA SER A 286 1.88 21.80 4.11
C SER A 286 1.67 21.05 5.42
N VAL A 287 1.24 21.79 6.46
CA VAL A 287 0.89 21.20 7.76
C VAL A 287 -0.61 21.33 7.98
N ARG A 288 -1.26 20.23 8.34
CA ARG A 288 -2.68 20.19 8.68
C ARG A 288 -2.88 19.47 10.00
N ASN A 289 -3.16 20.22 11.06
CA ASN A 289 -3.24 19.72 12.43
C ASN A 289 -1.91 18.99 12.80
N GLN A 290 -1.98 17.69 13.08
CA GLN A 290 -0.86 16.84 13.45
C GLN A 290 -0.20 16.13 12.24
N THR A 291 -0.59 16.45 11.00
CA THR A 291 -0.11 15.77 9.80
C THR A 291 0.68 16.74 8.92
N VAL A 292 1.91 16.38 8.59
CA VAL A 292 2.70 17.01 7.54
C VAL A 292 2.38 16.32 6.21
N ILE A 293 2.14 17.09 5.17
CA ILE A 293 1.84 16.59 3.82
C ILE A 293 2.89 17.15 2.89
N VAL A 294 3.62 16.27 2.20
CA VAL A 294 4.54 16.62 1.13
C VAL A 294 3.96 16.10 -0.18
N THR A 295 3.61 17.02 -1.08
CA THR A 295 3.12 16.67 -2.42
C THR A 295 4.27 16.80 -3.42
N LEU A 296 4.58 15.69 -4.11
CA LEU A 296 5.58 15.63 -5.18
C LEU A 296 4.88 15.50 -6.53
N LYS A 297 5.39 16.21 -7.55
CA LYS A 297 4.94 16.03 -8.93
C LYS A 297 5.93 15.13 -9.65
N ILE A 298 5.50 13.94 -10.05
CA ILE A 298 6.32 13.04 -10.85
C ILE A 298 6.33 13.57 -12.28
N PRO A 299 7.49 13.91 -12.85
CA PRO A 299 7.58 14.34 -14.24
C PRO A 299 7.02 13.23 -15.14
N GLY A 300 6.21 13.61 -16.12
CA GLY A 300 5.75 12.68 -17.14
C GLY A 300 6.94 12.12 -17.94
N PRO A 301 6.78 11.01 -18.68
CA PRO A 301 7.80 10.52 -19.58
C PRO A 301 8.19 11.67 -20.53
N SER A 302 9.49 12.01 -20.57
CA SER A 302 10.00 13.01 -21.51
C SER A 302 9.71 12.52 -22.94
N PRO A 303 9.07 13.33 -23.79
CA PRO A 303 8.80 12.95 -25.18
C PRO A 303 10.09 12.68 -26.00
N ASP A 304 11.26 13.08 -25.47
CA ASP A 304 12.55 12.93 -26.12
C ASP A 304 13.32 11.63 -25.74
N ARG A 305 12.76 10.78 -24.87
CA ARG A 305 13.28 9.45 -24.55
C ARG A 305 12.50 8.40 -25.34
N GLU A 306 12.67 8.34 -26.66
CA GLU A 306 12.38 7.13 -27.42
C GLU A 306 13.41 6.05 -27.03
N PRO A 307 12.98 4.76 -26.87
CA PRO A 307 13.86 3.66 -26.48
C PRO A 307 14.88 3.28 -27.55
#